data_0d0af457ea4f20c23c065b4e70af2a4e
#
_entry.id   0d0af457ea4f20c23c065b4e70af2a4e
#
_cell.length_a   1.000
_cell.length_b   1.000
_cell.length_c   1.000
_cell.angle_alpha   90.00
_cell.angle_beta   90.00
_cell.angle_gamma   90.00
#
_symmetry.space_group_name_H-M   'P 1'
#
loop_
_entity.id
_entity.type
_entity.pdbx_description
1 polymer ?
#
loop_
_entity_poly.entity_id
_entity_poly.type
_entity_poly.pdbx_seq_one_letter_code
_entity_poly.pdbx_strand_id
1 'polypeptide(L)'
;MNKAIEKHLPDILAQDVQVIWQTGKYYYKGIMERLGLAYHPNVRILEFLNKMDLAYAAADVIVSRAGAGTIAELCLIKKPVILVPSPNVAEDHQTKNAMALVKNGAAILINDRSAEDTLVKEALALLNNKEQCEKLSENIGEMALPAADEIIANEVLKLIK
;
A
#
# COMPACT_ATOMS: atom_id res chain seq x y z
N MET A 1 2.86 10.77 0.54
CA MET A 1 2.27 9.91 -0.50
C MET A 1 1.52 10.71 -1.57
N ASN A 2 0.36 11.36 -1.29
CA ASN A 2 -0.41 12.08 -2.34
C ASN A 2 0.44 13.09 -3.13
N LYS A 3 1.25 13.90 -2.45
CA LYS A 3 2.17 14.84 -3.12
C LYS A 3 3.18 14.14 -4.03
N ALA A 4 3.66 12.96 -3.65
CA ALA A 4 4.59 12.19 -4.48
C ALA A 4 3.94 11.76 -5.80
N ILE A 5 2.74 11.20 -5.74
CA ILE A 5 2.01 10.78 -6.94
C ILE A 5 1.69 11.99 -7.81
N GLU A 6 1.18 13.09 -7.22
CA GLU A 6 0.83 14.32 -7.95
C GLU A 6 2.04 14.93 -8.64
N LYS A 7 3.19 15.05 -7.96
CA LYS A 7 4.44 15.61 -8.47
C LYS A 7 5.01 14.81 -9.63
N HIS A 8 4.98 13.50 -9.52
CA HIS A 8 5.57 12.58 -10.49
C HIS A 8 4.54 11.93 -11.43
N LEU A 9 3.33 12.49 -11.50
CA LEU A 9 2.31 12.00 -12.42
C LEU A 9 2.79 11.95 -13.88
N PRO A 10 3.51 12.96 -14.41
CA PRO A 10 4.07 12.88 -15.76
C PRO A 10 5.02 11.69 -15.96
N ASP A 11 5.85 11.37 -14.97
CA ASP A 11 6.78 10.23 -15.02
C ASP A 11 6.03 8.91 -15.08
N ILE A 12 4.92 8.80 -14.33
CA ILE A 12 4.02 7.63 -14.33
C ILE A 12 3.36 7.48 -15.70
N LEU A 13 2.83 8.58 -16.25
CA LEU A 13 2.12 8.57 -17.53
C LEU A 13 3.04 8.29 -18.72
N ALA A 14 4.34 8.53 -18.58
CA ALA A 14 5.34 8.19 -19.60
C ALA A 14 5.64 6.69 -19.66
N GLN A 15 5.16 5.90 -18.68
CA GLN A 15 5.31 4.46 -18.63
C GLN A 15 4.00 3.78 -19.05
N ASP A 16 4.10 2.53 -19.52
CA ASP A 16 2.91 1.69 -19.80
C ASP A 16 2.40 1.05 -18.50
N VAL A 17 1.90 1.91 -17.60
CA VAL A 17 1.36 1.49 -16.30
C VAL A 17 -0.02 2.09 -16.05
N GLN A 18 -0.82 1.41 -15.25
CA GLN A 18 -2.10 1.90 -14.77
C GLN A 18 -2.01 2.19 -13.26
N VAL A 19 -2.68 3.24 -12.83
CA VAL A 19 -2.68 3.66 -11.41
C VAL A 19 -4.09 3.77 -10.89
N ILE A 20 -4.36 3.04 -9.80
CA ILE A 20 -5.53 3.24 -8.95
C ILE A 20 -5.07 4.03 -7.73
N TRP A 21 -5.53 5.26 -7.60
CA TRP A 21 -5.08 6.19 -6.58
C TRP A 21 -6.22 6.62 -5.66
N GLN A 22 -6.23 6.07 -4.44
CA GLN A 22 -7.11 6.53 -3.37
C GLN A 22 -6.45 7.70 -2.65
N THR A 23 -7.02 8.88 -2.81
CA THR A 23 -6.47 10.12 -2.24
C THR A 23 -6.90 10.37 -0.80
N GLY A 24 -8.04 9.84 -0.40
CA GLY A 24 -8.76 10.18 0.83
C GLY A 24 -9.58 11.47 0.71
N LYS A 25 -10.66 11.54 1.49
CA LYS A 25 -11.65 12.61 1.45
C LYS A 25 -11.05 14.01 1.54
N TYR A 26 -10.08 14.18 2.44
CA TYR A 26 -9.45 15.48 2.68
C TYR A 26 -8.70 16.05 1.47
N TYR A 27 -8.07 15.18 0.67
CA TYR A 27 -7.20 15.60 -0.44
C TYR A 27 -7.89 15.57 -1.80
N TYR A 28 -8.96 14.78 -1.96
CA TYR A 28 -9.58 14.47 -3.24
C TYR A 28 -9.93 15.72 -4.05
N LYS A 29 -10.72 16.62 -3.45
CA LYS A 29 -11.20 17.83 -4.12
C LYS A 29 -10.05 18.71 -4.61
N GLY A 30 -9.06 18.98 -3.76
CA GLY A 30 -7.92 19.81 -4.11
C GLY A 30 -7.02 19.20 -5.19
N ILE A 31 -6.85 17.86 -5.19
CA ILE A 31 -6.12 17.15 -6.24
C ILE A 31 -6.87 17.25 -7.57
N MET A 32 -8.20 17.02 -7.57
CA MET A 32 -9.01 17.11 -8.77
C MET A 32 -9.03 18.51 -9.37
N GLU A 33 -9.03 19.56 -8.53
CA GLU A 33 -8.97 20.95 -8.96
C GLU A 33 -7.61 21.30 -9.60
N ARG A 34 -6.48 20.81 -9.05
CA ARG A 34 -5.14 21.08 -9.58
C ARG A 34 -4.82 20.31 -10.84
N LEU A 35 -5.23 19.06 -10.92
CA LEU A 35 -5.01 18.21 -12.09
C LEU A 35 -5.98 18.53 -13.24
N GLY A 36 -7.07 19.27 -12.92
CA GLY A 36 -8.13 19.54 -13.86
C GLY A 36 -8.95 18.30 -14.19
N LEU A 37 -9.86 18.44 -15.15
CA LEU A 37 -10.64 17.31 -15.68
C LEU A 37 -9.83 16.48 -16.72
N ALA A 38 -8.51 16.64 -16.76
CA ALA A 38 -7.63 15.86 -17.62
C ALA A 38 -7.59 14.40 -17.14
N TYR A 39 -8.67 13.69 -17.40
CA TYR A 39 -8.77 12.25 -17.21
C TYR A 39 -7.77 11.57 -18.14
N HIS A 40 -6.77 10.96 -17.55
CA HIS A 40 -5.89 10.07 -18.30
C HIS A 40 -6.42 8.64 -18.15
N PRO A 41 -6.60 7.87 -19.24
CA PRO A 41 -7.22 6.53 -19.18
C PRO A 41 -6.50 5.57 -18.23
N ASN A 42 -5.20 5.78 -18.04
CA ASN A 42 -4.36 4.95 -17.19
C ASN A 42 -4.35 5.38 -15.71
N VAL A 43 -5.05 6.45 -15.33
CA VAL A 43 -5.06 6.94 -13.94
C VAL A 43 -6.47 7.05 -13.41
N ARG A 44 -6.80 6.25 -12.41
CA ARG A 44 -8.07 6.28 -11.70
C ARG A 44 -7.90 6.95 -10.35
N ILE A 45 -8.37 8.19 -10.23
CA ILE A 45 -8.32 8.95 -8.97
C ILE A 45 -9.64 8.76 -8.23
N LEU A 46 -9.59 8.32 -6.98
CA LEU A 46 -10.76 8.02 -6.16
C LEU A 46 -10.62 8.66 -4.78
N GLU A 47 -11.73 9.20 -4.28
CA GLU A 47 -11.80 9.66 -2.89
C GLU A 47 -11.66 8.49 -1.93
N PHE A 48 -12.39 7.40 -2.21
CA PHE A 48 -12.44 6.18 -1.43
C PHE A 48 -12.66 4.96 -2.35
N LEU A 49 -12.03 3.84 -2.02
CA LEU A 49 -12.19 2.56 -2.70
C LEU A 49 -13.21 1.67 -1.95
N ASN A 50 -14.41 1.54 -2.51
CA ASN A 50 -15.45 0.71 -1.93
C ASN A 50 -15.23 -0.81 -2.15
N LYS A 51 -14.44 -1.16 -3.17
CA LYS A 51 -14.13 -2.55 -3.54
C LYS A 51 -12.62 -2.74 -3.50
N MET A 52 -12.07 -2.73 -2.26
CA MET A 52 -10.63 -2.84 -2.04
C MET A 52 -10.09 -4.20 -2.50
N ASP A 53 -10.87 -5.25 -2.34
CA ASP A 53 -10.58 -6.61 -2.81
C ASP A 53 -10.28 -6.65 -4.32
N LEU A 54 -11.08 -5.98 -5.14
CA LEU A 54 -10.86 -5.91 -6.58
C LEU A 54 -9.63 -5.07 -6.93
N ALA A 55 -9.39 -3.98 -6.21
CA ALA A 55 -8.21 -3.16 -6.42
C ALA A 55 -6.93 -3.93 -6.08
N TYR A 56 -6.93 -4.65 -4.98
CA TYR A 56 -5.81 -5.50 -4.60
C TYR A 56 -5.58 -6.64 -5.60
N ALA A 57 -6.65 -7.28 -6.07
CA ALA A 57 -6.55 -8.35 -7.07
C ALA A 57 -5.92 -7.85 -8.38
N ALA A 58 -6.28 -6.63 -8.81
CA ALA A 58 -5.78 -6.02 -10.03
C ALA A 58 -4.35 -5.48 -9.92
N ALA A 59 -3.86 -5.19 -8.71
CA ALA A 59 -2.56 -4.57 -8.52
C ALA A 59 -1.40 -5.56 -8.71
N ASP A 60 -0.34 -5.11 -9.36
CA ASP A 60 0.94 -5.81 -9.42
C ASP A 60 1.89 -5.35 -8.28
N VAL A 61 1.83 -4.07 -7.92
CA VAL A 61 2.56 -3.47 -6.80
C VAL A 61 1.59 -2.59 -5.99
N ILE A 62 1.67 -2.67 -4.68
CA ILE A 62 0.83 -1.90 -3.78
C ILE A 62 1.68 -0.90 -3.00
N VAL A 63 1.23 0.35 -2.95
CA VAL A 63 1.81 1.40 -2.08
C VAL A 63 0.80 1.75 -1.00
N SER A 64 1.17 1.61 0.26
CA SER A 64 0.23 1.80 1.36
C SER A 64 0.85 2.42 2.61
N ARG A 65 0.00 2.92 3.51
CA ARG A 65 0.34 3.16 4.91
C ARG A 65 0.44 1.84 5.67
N ALA A 66 1.12 1.86 6.82
CA ALA A 66 1.39 0.64 7.61
C ALA A 66 0.47 0.52 8.84
N GLY A 67 -0.83 0.73 8.67
CA GLY A 67 -1.83 0.44 9.71
C GLY A 67 -1.93 -1.06 9.98
N ALA A 68 -2.23 -1.47 11.22
CA ALA A 68 -2.26 -2.89 11.61
C ALA A 68 -3.26 -3.71 10.78
N GLY A 69 -4.50 -3.21 10.59
CA GLY A 69 -5.49 -3.87 9.74
C GLY A 69 -5.03 -3.99 8.28
N THR A 70 -4.44 -2.91 7.74
CA THR A 70 -3.89 -2.93 6.38
C THR A 70 -2.77 -3.96 6.22
N ILE A 71 -1.86 -4.07 7.20
CA ILE A 71 -0.79 -5.07 7.19
C ILE A 71 -1.38 -6.49 7.14
N ALA A 72 -2.39 -6.78 7.96
CA ALA A 72 -3.05 -8.09 7.96
C ALA A 72 -3.68 -8.42 6.60
N GLU A 73 -4.37 -7.47 5.98
CA GLU A 73 -4.91 -7.61 4.63
C GLU A 73 -3.82 -7.87 3.59
N LEU A 74 -2.73 -7.07 3.61
CA LEU A 74 -1.63 -7.19 2.67
C LEU A 74 -0.95 -8.56 2.74
N CYS A 75 -0.78 -9.14 3.93
CA CYS A 75 -0.27 -10.50 4.10
C CYS A 75 -1.14 -11.56 3.42
N LEU A 76 -2.47 -11.40 3.51
CA LEU A 76 -3.42 -12.33 2.87
C LEU A 76 -3.40 -12.24 1.35
N ILE A 77 -3.17 -11.03 0.81
CA ILE A 77 -3.22 -10.75 -0.64
C ILE A 77 -1.96 -11.22 -1.35
N LYS A 78 -0.83 -11.30 -0.65
CA LYS A 78 0.46 -11.81 -1.19
C LYS A 78 0.94 -11.05 -2.42
N LYS A 79 0.86 -9.72 -2.39
CA LYS A 79 1.39 -8.85 -3.46
C LYS A 79 2.61 -8.08 -2.98
N PRO A 80 3.51 -7.68 -3.89
CA PRO A 80 4.63 -6.81 -3.55
C PRO A 80 4.14 -5.50 -2.95
N VAL A 81 4.72 -5.06 -1.84
CA VAL A 81 4.25 -3.85 -1.15
C VAL A 81 5.38 -2.90 -0.80
N ILE A 82 5.12 -1.62 -1.02
CA ILE A 82 5.92 -0.50 -0.51
C ILE A 82 5.12 0.16 0.62
N LEU A 83 5.68 0.17 1.81
CA LEU A 83 5.09 0.79 2.99
C LEU A 83 5.67 2.16 3.25
N VAL A 84 4.78 3.14 3.41
CA VAL A 84 5.13 4.51 3.78
C VAL A 84 4.44 4.82 5.11
N PRO A 85 5.09 4.56 6.26
CA PRO A 85 4.51 4.81 7.57
C PRO A 85 4.11 6.28 7.75
N SER A 86 2.96 6.53 8.38
CA SER A 86 2.54 7.88 8.73
C SER A 86 3.33 8.38 9.94
N PRO A 87 3.94 9.58 9.88
CA PRO A 87 4.62 10.16 11.03
C PRO A 87 3.64 10.71 12.09
N ASN A 88 2.36 10.84 11.74
CA ASN A 88 1.34 11.48 12.58
C ASN A 88 0.49 10.46 13.37
N VAL A 89 1.13 9.40 13.85
CA VAL A 89 0.46 8.37 14.67
C VAL A 89 1.15 8.25 16.04
N ALA A 90 0.35 7.91 17.07
CA ALA A 90 0.88 7.73 18.41
C ALA A 90 1.99 6.67 18.42
N GLU A 91 3.05 6.89 19.23
CA GLU A 91 4.13 5.93 19.51
C GLU A 91 4.82 5.30 18.30
N ASP A 92 4.74 5.93 17.13
CA ASP A 92 5.35 5.44 15.89
C ASP A 92 4.95 4.01 15.50
N HIS A 93 3.69 3.64 15.82
CA HIS A 93 3.18 2.29 15.55
C HIS A 93 3.31 1.86 14.10
N GLN A 94 3.08 2.77 13.14
CA GLN A 94 3.16 2.40 11.72
C GLN A 94 4.58 2.04 11.30
N THR A 95 5.60 2.71 11.81
CA THR A 95 6.99 2.32 11.53
C THR A 95 7.32 0.96 12.13
N LYS A 96 6.87 0.68 13.36
CA LYS A 96 7.05 -0.63 13.99
C LYS A 96 6.38 -1.74 13.18
N ASN A 97 5.15 -1.52 12.72
CA ASN A 97 4.41 -2.44 11.88
C ASN A 97 5.12 -2.69 10.55
N ALA A 98 5.54 -1.65 9.85
CA ALA A 98 6.28 -1.78 8.60
C ALA A 98 7.59 -2.54 8.77
N MET A 99 8.34 -2.23 9.84
CA MET A 99 9.60 -2.91 10.13
C MET A 99 9.43 -4.40 10.42
N ALA A 100 8.29 -4.85 10.92
CA ALA A 100 8.01 -6.28 11.08
C ALA A 100 8.00 -7.00 9.72
N LEU A 101 7.45 -6.39 8.67
CA LEU A 101 7.48 -6.96 7.32
C LEU A 101 8.87 -6.83 6.69
N VAL A 102 9.50 -5.66 6.81
CA VAL A 102 10.82 -5.37 6.21
C VAL A 102 11.90 -6.32 6.73
N LYS A 103 11.92 -6.61 8.03
CA LYS A 103 12.88 -7.56 8.65
C LYS A 103 12.76 -8.98 8.09
N ASN A 104 11.59 -9.35 7.59
CA ASN A 104 11.33 -10.63 6.94
C ASN A 104 11.46 -10.55 5.41
N GLY A 105 11.95 -9.44 4.85
CA GLY A 105 12.06 -9.25 3.41
C GLY A 105 10.70 -9.24 2.69
N ALA A 106 9.61 -8.92 3.41
CA ALA A 106 8.23 -8.99 2.95
C ALA A 106 7.67 -7.64 2.46
N ALA A 107 8.42 -6.56 2.63
CA ALA A 107 8.03 -5.23 2.18
C ALA A 107 9.24 -4.33 1.97
N ILE A 108 9.07 -3.28 1.15
CA ILE A 108 10.00 -2.16 1.05
C ILE A 108 9.46 -1.03 1.93
N LEU A 109 10.34 -0.36 2.68
CA LEU A 109 9.98 0.80 3.49
C LEU A 109 10.54 2.08 2.87
N ILE A 110 9.68 3.07 2.73
CA ILE A 110 10.06 4.44 2.37
C ILE A 110 9.61 5.38 3.48
N ASN A 111 10.52 6.21 3.98
CA ASN A 111 10.17 7.23 4.96
C ASN A 111 9.25 8.28 4.35
N ASP A 112 8.23 8.73 5.08
CA ASP A 112 7.28 9.75 4.61
C ASP A 112 7.97 11.05 4.19
N ARG A 113 9.08 11.43 4.86
CA ARG A 113 9.87 12.62 4.54
C ARG A 113 10.53 12.56 3.16
N SER A 114 11.00 11.40 2.74
CA SER A 114 11.65 11.18 1.44
C SER A 114 10.67 10.74 0.35
N ALA A 115 9.45 10.33 0.74
CA ALA A 115 8.48 9.74 -0.16
C ALA A 115 8.11 10.65 -1.34
N GLU A 116 8.15 11.97 -1.16
CA GLU A 116 7.82 12.91 -2.24
C GLU A 116 8.76 12.75 -3.45
N ASP A 117 10.04 12.47 -3.20
CA ASP A 117 11.06 12.39 -4.24
C ASP A 117 11.40 10.95 -4.66
N THR A 118 11.15 9.97 -3.80
CA THR A 118 11.64 8.59 -4.04
C THR A 118 10.53 7.59 -4.33
N LEU A 119 9.30 7.81 -3.86
CA LEU A 119 8.24 6.81 -3.89
C LEU A 119 7.91 6.29 -5.30
N VAL A 120 7.69 7.21 -6.23
CA VAL A 120 7.28 6.84 -7.60
C VAL A 120 8.43 6.13 -8.30
N LYS A 121 9.67 6.60 -8.15
CA LYS A 121 10.85 5.95 -8.71
C LYS A 121 11.01 4.52 -8.20
N GLU A 122 10.88 4.31 -6.90
CA GLU A 122 10.99 2.98 -6.28
C GLU A 122 9.83 2.06 -6.71
N ALA A 123 8.60 2.59 -6.81
CA ALA A 123 7.45 1.82 -7.27
C ALA A 123 7.61 1.35 -8.73
N LEU A 124 8.07 2.23 -9.61
CA LEU A 124 8.33 1.89 -11.01
C LEU A 124 9.52 0.92 -11.15
N ALA A 125 10.57 1.11 -10.35
CA ALA A 125 11.70 0.18 -10.33
C ALA A 125 11.28 -1.22 -9.85
N LEU A 126 10.48 -1.30 -8.79
CA LEU A 126 9.95 -2.56 -8.28
C LEU A 126 9.06 -3.24 -9.33
N LEU A 127 8.15 -2.51 -9.97
CA LEU A 127 7.26 -3.05 -10.99
C LEU A 127 8.03 -3.70 -12.16
N ASN A 128 9.20 -3.16 -12.49
CA ASN A 128 10.07 -3.70 -13.53
C ASN A 128 11.05 -4.80 -13.04
N ASN A 129 11.02 -5.13 -11.75
CA ASN A 129 11.89 -6.16 -11.16
C ASN A 129 11.07 -7.39 -10.72
N LYS A 130 10.81 -8.28 -11.67
CA LYS A 130 9.98 -9.48 -11.46
C LYS A 130 10.49 -10.35 -10.32
N GLU A 131 11.80 -10.59 -10.24
CA GLU A 131 12.41 -11.41 -9.19
C GLU A 131 12.16 -10.83 -7.79
N GLN A 132 12.32 -9.51 -7.65
CA GLN A 132 12.04 -8.83 -6.38
C GLN A 132 10.54 -8.86 -6.04
N CYS A 133 9.66 -8.70 -7.03
CA CYS A 133 8.22 -8.83 -6.83
C CYS A 133 7.84 -10.22 -6.33
N GLU A 134 8.34 -11.28 -6.95
CA GLU A 134 8.09 -12.67 -6.56
C GLU A 134 8.58 -12.91 -5.13
N LYS A 135 9.80 -12.52 -4.80
CA LYS A 135 10.38 -12.68 -3.47
C LYS A 135 9.56 -11.95 -2.37
N LEU A 136 9.15 -10.70 -2.64
CA LEU A 136 8.32 -9.95 -1.70
C LEU A 136 6.95 -10.61 -1.50
N SER A 137 6.34 -11.13 -2.58
CA SER A 137 5.05 -11.83 -2.55
C SER A 137 5.09 -13.14 -1.77
N GLU A 138 6.15 -13.91 -1.93
CA GLU A 138 6.37 -15.14 -1.16
C GLU A 138 6.52 -14.83 0.33
N ASN A 139 7.45 -13.95 0.67
CA ASN A 139 7.76 -13.61 2.05
C ASN A 139 6.55 -13.01 2.80
N ILE A 140 5.80 -12.11 2.17
CA ILE A 140 4.63 -11.51 2.80
C ILE A 140 3.51 -12.55 2.99
N GLY A 141 3.41 -13.50 2.06
CA GLY A 141 2.45 -14.60 2.13
C GLY A 141 2.70 -15.56 3.29
N GLU A 142 3.97 -15.78 3.67
CA GLU A 142 4.33 -16.59 4.82
C GLU A 142 3.90 -15.98 6.16
N MET A 143 3.67 -14.67 6.19
CA MET A 143 3.22 -13.93 7.37
C MET A 143 1.68 -13.89 7.48
N ALA A 144 0.95 -14.48 6.55
CA ALA A 144 -0.51 -14.45 6.54
C ALA A 144 -1.12 -15.31 7.66
N LEU A 145 -2.17 -14.80 8.26
CA LEU A 145 -2.99 -15.51 9.28
C LEU A 145 -4.45 -15.58 8.79
N PRO A 146 -4.77 -16.49 7.85
CA PRO A 146 -6.09 -16.52 7.20
C PRO A 146 -7.25 -16.88 8.14
N ALA A 147 -6.99 -17.57 9.25
CA ALA A 147 -7.99 -17.97 10.23
C ALA A 147 -7.86 -17.18 11.56
N ALA A 148 -7.42 -15.92 11.49
CA ALA A 148 -7.17 -15.12 12.70
C ALA A 148 -8.43 -14.91 13.54
N ASP A 149 -9.58 -14.74 12.93
CA ASP A 149 -10.90 -14.62 13.57
C ASP A 149 -11.29 -15.90 14.32
N GLU A 150 -11.13 -17.06 13.72
CA GLU A 150 -11.38 -18.36 14.36
C GLU A 150 -10.40 -18.61 15.51
N ILE A 151 -9.13 -18.29 15.34
CA ILE A 151 -8.11 -18.43 16.39
C ILE A 151 -8.49 -17.57 17.58
N ILE A 152 -8.84 -16.30 17.38
CA ILE A 152 -9.25 -15.38 18.45
C ILE A 152 -10.52 -15.88 19.13
N ALA A 153 -11.53 -16.27 18.37
CA ALA A 153 -12.78 -16.81 18.93
C ALA A 153 -12.53 -18.05 19.82
N ASN A 154 -11.69 -18.97 19.36
CA ASN A 154 -11.33 -20.16 20.12
C ASN A 154 -10.58 -19.84 21.42
N GLU A 155 -9.67 -18.85 21.41
CA GLU A 155 -8.98 -18.41 22.62
C GLU A 155 -9.95 -17.77 23.62
N VAL A 156 -10.90 -16.95 23.16
CA VAL A 156 -11.94 -16.38 24.02
C VAL A 156 -12.82 -17.46 24.64
N LEU A 157 -13.24 -18.47 23.86
CA LEU A 157 -14.07 -19.58 24.36
C LEU A 157 -13.36 -20.42 25.44
N LYS A 158 -12.04 -20.52 25.43
CA LYS A 158 -11.27 -21.18 26.48
C LYS A 158 -11.35 -20.47 27.84
N LEU A 159 -11.67 -19.17 27.84
CA LEU A 159 -11.81 -18.39 29.08
C LEU A 159 -13.19 -18.51 29.71
N ILE A 160 -14.17 -19.05 28.99
CA ILE A 160 -15.54 -19.29 29.45
C ILE A 160 -15.53 -20.69 30.06
N LYS A 161 -15.41 -20.75 31.38
CA LYS A 161 -15.54 -22.00 32.15
C LYS A 161 -16.93 -22.11 32.74
#